data_af32552fb5be694e3f795cb7a73d7607
#
_entry.id   af32552fb5be694e3f795cb7a73d7607
#
_cell.length_a   1.000
_cell.length_b   1.000
_cell.length_c   1.000
_cell.angle_alpha   90.00
_cell.angle_beta   90.00
_cell.angle_gamma   90.00
#
_symmetry.space_group_name_H-M   'P 1'
#
loop_
_entity.id
_entity.type
_entity.pdbx_description
1 polymer ?
#
loop_
_entity_poly.entity_id
_entity_poly.type
_entity_poly.pdbx_seq_one_letter_code
_entity_poly.pdbx_strand_id
1 'polypeptide(L)'
;MSGVAEDPNNSSGIEMILLDSDKQNYIIAIYGANLACDDAQAESLDMALVGADVLLMQLETPLEVCLHAARKARELGVTVVWDPAPALNMPTEAYRLCDVLTPNQVEAEFLTGVAVTDVSSAEVAAAKLLEFGAKAVVVKLGEQGAFYAKLDIRGHVPSFDVEVQDTVAAGDAFAGAFGVGLSHGLSLEESVRYGCAAGALAVTRAGAQEAMPTRDEVEPLYRASSR
;
A
#
# COMPACT_ATOMS: atom_id res chain seq x y z
N MET A 1 -3.77 6.94 -19.04
CA MET A 1 -2.52 6.69 -18.28
C MET A 1 -1.39 7.45 -18.96
N SER A 2 -1.27 8.73 -18.67
CA SER A 2 -0.33 9.64 -19.36
C SER A 2 1.13 9.56 -18.86
N GLY A 3 1.39 8.81 -17.79
CA GLY A 3 2.72 8.69 -17.18
C GLY A 3 3.41 7.33 -17.42
N VAL A 4 2.80 6.43 -18.20
CA VAL A 4 3.42 5.14 -18.51
C VAL A 4 4.30 5.30 -19.74
N ALA A 5 5.60 5.03 -19.57
CA ALA A 5 6.57 5.02 -20.66
C ALA A 5 6.75 3.59 -21.21
N GLU A 6 7.04 3.50 -22.49
CA GLU A 6 7.44 2.23 -23.13
C GLU A 6 8.96 2.12 -23.11
N ASP A 7 9.46 0.98 -22.65
CA ASP A 7 10.90 0.65 -22.72
C ASP A 7 11.12 -0.34 -23.89
N PRO A 8 11.83 0.08 -24.95
CA PRO A 8 12.07 -0.78 -26.12
C PRO A 8 13.08 -1.91 -25.87
N ASN A 9 13.81 -1.87 -24.74
CA ASN A 9 14.92 -2.78 -24.45
C ASN A 9 14.57 -3.83 -23.39
N ASN A 10 13.51 -3.61 -22.60
CA ASN A 10 13.10 -4.50 -21.53
C ASN A 10 11.64 -4.91 -21.69
N SER A 11 11.35 -6.17 -21.35
CA SER A 11 9.96 -6.63 -21.27
C SER A 11 9.24 -6.01 -20.07
N SER A 12 7.92 -5.91 -20.15
CA SER A 12 7.12 -5.59 -18.98
C SER A 12 7.38 -6.55 -17.83
N GLY A 13 7.19 -6.11 -16.59
CA GLY A 13 7.21 -6.98 -15.44
C GLY A 13 6.15 -8.07 -15.53
N ILE A 14 6.46 -9.25 -14.99
CA ILE A 14 5.57 -10.41 -14.97
C ILE A 14 5.59 -10.99 -13.56
N GLU A 15 4.42 -11.31 -13.04
CA GLU A 15 4.27 -12.06 -11.80
C GLU A 15 3.62 -13.41 -12.06
N MET A 16 4.21 -14.45 -11.48
CA MET A 16 3.62 -15.79 -11.45
C MET A 16 3.17 -16.09 -10.04
N ILE A 17 1.86 -16.29 -9.86
CA ILE A 17 1.27 -16.61 -8.59
C ILE A 17 1.05 -18.12 -8.55
N LEU A 18 1.76 -18.79 -7.64
CA LEU A 18 1.66 -20.21 -7.40
C LEU A 18 0.81 -20.45 -6.15
N LEU A 19 -0.17 -21.33 -6.27
CA LEU A 19 -0.97 -21.79 -5.14
C LEU A 19 -0.52 -23.20 -4.78
N ASP A 20 -0.20 -23.44 -3.51
CA ASP A 20 0.03 -24.79 -3.02
C ASP A 20 -1.28 -25.51 -2.63
N SER A 21 -1.16 -26.77 -2.15
CA SER A 21 -2.31 -27.56 -1.71
C SER A 21 -3.07 -26.96 -0.53
N ASP A 22 -2.41 -26.12 0.25
CA ASP A 22 -2.97 -25.44 1.42
C ASP A 22 -3.49 -24.04 1.09
N LYS A 23 -3.57 -23.71 -0.21
CA LYS A 23 -3.99 -22.42 -0.77
C LYS A 23 -3.09 -21.24 -0.33
N GLN A 24 -1.82 -21.52 -0.02
CA GLN A 24 -0.83 -20.47 0.22
C GLN A 24 -0.33 -19.92 -1.12
N ASN A 25 -0.26 -18.59 -1.22
CA ASN A 25 0.23 -17.89 -2.39
C ASN A 25 1.76 -17.75 -2.31
N TYR A 26 2.45 -18.15 -3.37
CA TYR A 26 3.85 -17.85 -3.60
C TYR A 26 3.96 -17.00 -4.87
N ILE A 27 4.51 -15.81 -4.75
CA ILE A 27 4.64 -14.88 -5.86
C ILE A 27 6.09 -14.88 -6.34
N ILE A 28 6.29 -15.17 -7.63
CA ILE A 28 7.57 -15.01 -8.31
C ILE A 28 7.45 -13.79 -9.22
N ALA A 29 8.09 -12.69 -8.83
CA ALA A 29 8.10 -11.46 -9.60
C ALA A 29 9.37 -11.33 -10.45
N ILE A 30 9.20 -10.98 -11.72
CA ILE A 30 10.25 -10.61 -12.65
C ILE A 30 9.95 -9.18 -13.08
N TYR A 31 10.61 -8.22 -12.47
CA TYR A 31 10.23 -6.80 -12.58
C TYR A 31 10.50 -6.16 -13.96
N GLY A 32 11.37 -6.75 -14.81
CA GLY A 32 11.58 -6.29 -16.17
C GLY A 32 11.86 -4.80 -16.27
N ALA A 33 11.10 -4.08 -17.10
CA ALA A 33 11.21 -2.64 -17.30
C ALA A 33 11.05 -1.81 -16.02
N ASN A 34 10.36 -2.33 -14.98
CA ASN A 34 10.20 -1.60 -13.72
C ASN A 34 11.56 -1.29 -13.06
N LEU A 35 12.54 -2.24 -13.15
CA LEU A 35 13.88 -2.01 -12.59
C LEU A 35 14.79 -1.21 -13.52
N ALA A 36 14.37 -0.94 -14.74
CA ALA A 36 15.11 -0.10 -15.69
C ALA A 36 14.74 1.39 -15.58
N CYS A 37 13.85 1.76 -14.66
CA CYS A 37 13.57 3.17 -14.37
C CYS A 37 14.87 3.89 -14.01
N ASP A 38 15.12 5.01 -14.67
CA ASP A 38 16.34 5.83 -14.55
C ASP A 38 16.02 7.29 -14.18
N ASP A 39 17.01 8.15 -14.24
CA ASP A 39 16.87 9.57 -13.92
C ASP A 39 15.85 10.28 -14.85
N ALA A 40 15.69 9.85 -16.10
CA ALA A 40 14.72 10.46 -17.01
C ALA A 40 13.27 10.17 -16.59
N GLN A 41 12.99 8.95 -16.11
CA GLN A 41 11.69 8.63 -15.53
C GLN A 41 11.50 9.38 -14.21
N ALA A 42 12.54 9.48 -13.37
CA ALA A 42 12.50 10.25 -12.13
C ALA A 42 12.16 11.73 -12.39
N GLU A 43 12.79 12.36 -13.38
CA GLU A 43 12.48 13.74 -13.79
C GLU A 43 11.04 13.88 -14.34
N SER A 44 10.53 12.86 -15.04
CA SER A 44 9.16 12.89 -15.55
C SER A 44 8.11 12.88 -14.43
N LEU A 45 8.41 12.26 -13.28
CA LEU A 45 7.56 12.27 -12.10
C LEU A 45 7.36 13.68 -11.53
N ASP A 46 8.33 14.57 -11.66
CA ASP A 46 8.24 15.94 -11.18
C ASP A 46 7.05 16.68 -11.76
N MET A 47 6.78 16.45 -13.04
CA MET A 47 5.61 17.04 -13.72
C MET A 47 4.30 16.31 -13.37
N ALA A 48 4.36 15.00 -13.21
CA ALA A 48 3.19 14.19 -12.86
C ALA A 48 2.67 14.48 -11.43
N LEU A 49 3.56 14.90 -10.53
CA LEU A 49 3.21 15.24 -9.15
C LEU A 49 2.58 16.64 -9.01
N VAL A 50 2.68 17.49 -10.02
CA VAL A 50 2.05 18.83 -9.97
C VAL A 50 0.54 18.70 -9.94
N GLY A 51 -0.07 19.12 -8.84
CA GLY A 51 -1.52 19.04 -8.63
C GLY A 51 -2.03 17.68 -8.17
N ALA A 52 -1.13 16.74 -7.84
CA ALA A 52 -1.51 15.52 -7.19
C ALA A 52 -1.76 15.75 -5.69
N ASP A 53 -2.72 15.02 -5.11
CA ASP A 53 -3.01 15.05 -3.67
C ASP A 53 -2.20 13.99 -2.92
N VAL A 54 -2.02 12.82 -3.55
CA VAL A 54 -1.39 11.64 -2.95
C VAL A 54 -0.47 10.96 -3.95
N LEU A 55 0.71 10.57 -3.50
CA LEU A 55 1.64 9.68 -4.17
C LEU A 55 1.58 8.31 -3.48
N LEU A 56 1.16 7.27 -4.22
CA LEU A 56 1.22 5.88 -3.78
C LEU A 56 2.46 5.21 -4.36
N MET A 57 3.25 4.55 -3.53
CA MET A 57 4.47 3.86 -3.95
C MET A 57 4.61 2.49 -3.29
N GLN A 58 5.35 1.60 -3.97
CA GLN A 58 5.83 0.31 -3.47
C GLN A 58 7.36 0.25 -3.57
N LEU A 59 7.93 -0.97 -3.52
CA LEU A 59 9.38 -1.23 -3.68
C LEU A 59 9.67 -2.10 -4.92
N GLU A 60 8.86 -2.01 -5.96
CA GLU A 60 8.99 -2.77 -7.21
C GLU A 60 9.68 -1.98 -8.32
N THR A 61 10.16 -0.80 -8.00
CA THR A 61 11.00 0.06 -8.84
C THR A 61 12.29 0.40 -8.08
N PRO A 62 13.34 0.91 -8.74
CA PRO A 62 14.57 1.27 -8.05
C PRO A 62 14.33 2.22 -6.87
N LEU A 63 14.90 1.89 -5.72
CA LEU A 63 14.71 2.67 -4.48
C LEU A 63 15.06 4.15 -4.66
N GLU A 64 16.09 4.46 -5.45
CA GLU A 64 16.49 5.84 -5.70
C GLU A 64 15.41 6.65 -6.44
N VAL A 65 14.68 6.01 -7.36
CA VAL A 65 13.53 6.63 -8.04
C VAL A 65 12.40 6.89 -7.03
N CYS A 66 12.12 5.92 -6.15
CA CYS A 66 11.14 6.10 -5.08
C CYS A 66 11.53 7.25 -4.13
N LEU A 67 12.80 7.32 -3.73
CA LEU A 67 13.31 8.39 -2.87
C LEU A 67 13.23 9.76 -3.55
N HIS A 68 13.57 9.84 -4.84
CA HIS A 68 13.40 11.06 -5.64
C HIS A 68 11.94 11.50 -5.65
N ALA A 69 11.01 10.59 -6.00
CA ALA A 69 9.58 10.87 -6.04
C ALA A 69 9.05 11.35 -4.67
N ALA A 70 9.47 10.71 -3.58
CA ALA A 70 9.06 11.08 -2.23
C ALA A 70 9.59 12.45 -1.81
N ARG A 71 10.84 12.79 -2.15
CA ARG A 71 11.39 14.14 -1.90
C ARG A 71 10.60 15.20 -2.65
N LYS A 72 10.33 14.93 -3.94
CA LYS A 72 9.58 15.85 -4.79
C LYS A 72 8.14 16.02 -4.33
N ALA A 73 7.47 14.94 -3.99
CA ALA A 73 6.12 14.98 -3.44
C ALA A 73 6.05 15.88 -2.20
N ARG A 74 7.01 15.76 -1.29
CA ARG A 74 7.08 16.63 -0.10
C ARG A 74 7.31 18.10 -0.42
N GLU A 75 8.15 18.42 -1.40
CA GLU A 75 8.35 19.79 -1.87
C GLU A 75 7.06 20.42 -2.39
N LEU A 76 6.22 19.61 -3.04
CA LEU A 76 4.94 20.04 -3.62
C LEU A 76 3.76 19.95 -2.65
N GLY A 77 3.96 19.42 -1.44
CA GLY A 77 2.89 19.23 -0.45
C GLY A 77 1.99 18.03 -0.74
N VAL A 78 2.43 17.11 -1.59
CA VAL A 78 1.74 15.87 -1.93
C VAL A 78 1.94 14.85 -0.81
N THR A 79 0.87 14.19 -0.37
CA THR A 79 0.93 13.16 0.68
C THR A 79 1.60 11.90 0.16
N VAL A 80 2.65 11.43 0.84
CA VAL A 80 3.39 10.21 0.48
C VAL A 80 2.86 9.02 1.26
N VAL A 81 2.24 8.08 0.56
CA VAL A 81 1.83 6.76 1.08
C VAL A 81 2.77 5.72 0.50
N TRP A 82 3.47 5.00 1.36
CA TRP A 82 4.43 3.99 0.94
C TRP A 82 4.02 2.60 1.43
N ASP A 83 3.69 1.74 0.50
CA ASP A 83 3.49 0.31 0.76
C ASP A 83 4.85 -0.39 0.57
N PRO A 84 5.50 -0.90 1.64
CA PRO A 84 6.85 -1.44 1.55
C PRO A 84 6.86 -2.88 1.00
N ALA A 85 6.11 -3.12 -0.05
CA ALA A 85 6.00 -4.37 -0.79
C ALA A 85 6.90 -4.36 -2.03
N PRO A 86 7.69 -5.42 -2.28
CA PRO A 86 7.99 -6.51 -1.36
C PRO A 86 8.85 -6.07 -0.17
N ALA A 87 8.88 -6.90 0.88
CA ALA A 87 9.67 -6.62 2.09
C ALA A 87 11.16 -6.48 1.80
N LEU A 88 11.66 -5.26 1.77
CA LEU A 88 13.06 -4.91 1.54
C LEU A 88 13.55 -3.93 2.61
N ASN A 89 14.86 -3.90 2.82
CA ASN A 89 15.46 -2.91 3.71
C ASN A 89 15.26 -1.49 3.19
N MET A 90 14.69 -0.65 4.03
CA MET A 90 14.49 0.76 3.74
C MET A 90 15.51 1.61 4.51
N PRO A 91 16.15 2.61 3.88
CA PRO A 91 17.01 3.54 4.59
C PRO A 91 16.18 4.45 5.50
N THR A 92 16.77 4.97 6.56
CA THR A 92 16.11 5.89 7.51
C THR A 92 15.43 7.07 6.81
N GLU A 93 15.99 7.54 5.72
CA GLU A 93 15.42 8.61 4.92
C GLU A 93 14.03 8.27 4.38
N ALA A 94 13.83 7.05 3.87
CA ALA A 94 12.56 6.61 3.31
C ALA A 94 11.43 6.73 4.36
N TYR A 95 11.69 6.29 5.60
CA TYR A 95 10.70 6.44 6.69
C TYR A 95 10.37 7.91 6.96
N ARG A 96 11.37 8.80 6.96
CA ARG A 96 11.18 10.24 7.22
C ARG A 96 10.45 10.97 6.07
N LEU A 97 10.55 10.45 4.86
CA LEU A 97 9.83 10.99 3.69
C LEU A 97 8.39 10.52 3.64
N CYS A 98 8.07 9.42 4.31
CA CYS A 98 6.77 8.78 4.30
C CYS A 98 5.78 9.47 5.23
N ASP A 99 4.62 9.89 4.71
CA ASP A 99 3.52 10.40 5.54
C ASP A 99 2.72 9.25 6.13
N VAL A 100 2.47 8.18 5.36
CA VAL A 100 1.83 6.96 5.86
C VAL A 100 2.54 5.73 5.29
N LEU A 101 3.06 4.88 6.16
CA LEU A 101 3.62 3.57 5.80
C LEU A 101 2.54 2.49 5.97
N THR A 102 2.35 1.63 4.95
CA THR A 102 1.23 0.68 4.92
C THR A 102 1.65 -0.79 4.78
N PRO A 103 2.53 -1.32 5.66
CA PRO A 103 2.98 -2.70 5.56
C PRO A 103 1.85 -3.70 5.84
N ASN A 104 1.96 -4.90 5.26
CA ASN A 104 1.25 -6.08 5.75
C ASN A 104 2.01 -6.73 6.93
N GLN A 105 1.52 -7.85 7.46
CA GLN A 105 2.11 -8.57 8.59
C GLN A 105 3.55 -8.99 8.31
N VAL A 106 3.82 -9.56 7.13
CA VAL A 106 5.15 -10.05 6.72
C VAL A 106 6.14 -8.90 6.57
N GLU A 107 5.73 -7.82 5.93
CA GLU A 107 6.53 -6.62 5.74
C GLU A 107 6.82 -5.92 7.07
N ALA A 108 5.81 -5.81 7.94
CA ALA A 108 5.99 -5.22 9.27
C ALA A 108 6.95 -6.06 10.12
N GLU A 109 6.85 -7.39 10.09
CA GLU A 109 7.78 -8.30 10.76
C GLU A 109 9.20 -8.15 10.20
N PHE A 110 9.36 -8.15 8.89
CA PHE A 110 10.66 -7.97 8.24
C PHE A 110 11.34 -6.66 8.64
N LEU A 111 10.60 -5.56 8.63
CA LEU A 111 11.13 -4.22 8.91
C LEU A 111 11.45 -4.01 10.40
N THR A 112 10.69 -4.64 11.30
CA THR A 112 10.76 -4.37 12.74
C THR A 112 11.39 -5.49 13.55
N GLY A 113 11.41 -6.73 13.02
CA GLY A 113 11.76 -7.93 13.76
C GLY A 113 10.70 -8.35 14.79
N VAL A 114 9.48 -7.79 14.72
CA VAL A 114 8.34 -8.15 15.59
C VAL A 114 7.42 -9.06 14.79
N ALA A 115 7.21 -10.29 15.25
CA ALA A 115 6.22 -11.18 14.66
C ALA A 115 4.81 -10.56 14.80
N VAL A 116 4.14 -10.35 13.67
CA VAL A 116 2.82 -9.71 13.62
C VAL A 116 1.75 -10.75 13.32
N THR A 117 1.00 -11.13 14.34
CA THR A 117 -0.04 -12.16 14.25
C THR A 117 -1.44 -11.66 14.58
N ASP A 118 -1.52 -10.52 15.25
CA ASP A 118 -2.76 -9.93 15.76
C ASP A 118 -2.64 -8.40 15.92
N VAL A 119 -3.72 -7.77 16.36
CA VAL A 119 -3.79 -6.32 16.59
C VAL A 119 -2.77 -5.84 17.64
N SER A 120 -2.51 -6.64 18.67
CA SER A 120 -1.59 -6.26 19.75
C SER A 120 -0.14 -6.24 19.25
N SER A 121 0.27 -7.25 18.51
CA SER A 121 1.60 -7.31 17.89
C SER A 121 1.77 -6.27 16.78
N ALA A 122 0.70 -5.96 16.04
CA ALA A 122 0.69 -4.87 15.07
C ALA A 122 0.92 -3.51 15.73
N GLU A 123 0.36 -3.26 16.92
CA GLU A 123 0.62 -2.05 17.70
C GLU A 123 2.11 -1.91 18.03
N VAL A 124 2.76 -3.00 18.46
CA VAL A 124 4.19 -3.01 18.79
C VAL A 124 5.04 -2.74 17.53
N ALA A 125 4.72 -3.38 16.40
CA ALA A 125 5.42 -3.15 15.14
C ALA A 125 5.22 -1.70 14.66
N ALA A 126 3.99 -1.18 14.70
CA ALA A 126 3.70 0.19 14.31
C ALA A 126 4.47 1.22 15.16
N ALA A 127 4.60 1.01 16.47
CA ALA A 127 5.37 1.88 17.33
C ALA A 127 6.84 1.97 16.89
N LYS A 128 7.48 0.84 16.56
CA LYS A 128 8.85 0.83 16.03
C LYS A 128 8.97 1.55 14.68
N LEU A 129 7.99 1.38 13.78
CA LEU A 129 8.01 2.06 12.48
C LEU A 129 7.85 3.59 12.62
N LEU A 130 7.08 4.04 13.60
CA LEU A 130 7.01 5.46 13.96
C LEU A 130 8.35 5.97 14.53
N GLU A 131 9.06 5.17 15.35
CA GLU A 131 10.41 5.50 15.86
C GLU A 131 11.43 5.59 14.73
N PHE A 132 11.30 4.81 13.63
CA PHE A 132 12.15 4.91 12.44
C PHE A 132 11.91 6.19 11.64
N GLY A 133 10.80 6.88 11.87
CA GLY A 133 10.54 8.21 11.33
C GLY A 133 9.28 8.35 10.47
N ALA A 134 8.50 7.29 10.25
CA ALA A 134 7.21 7.40 9.59
C ALA A 134 6.25 8.28 10.41
N LYS A 135 5.45 9.14 9.76
CA LYS A 135 4.52 10.02 10.48
C LYS A 135 3.24 9.31 10.91
N ALA A 136 2.81 8.32 10.12
CA ALA A 136 1.73 7.41 10.44
C ALA A 136 2.04 6.02 9.90
N VAL A 137 1.45 5.00 10.51
CA VAL A 137 1.59 3.59 10.10
C VAL A 137 0.22 2.95 10.06
N VAL A 138 -0.03 2.15 9.04
CA VAL A 138 -1.20 1.29 8.92
C VAL A 138 -0.73 -0.13 8.66
N VAL A 139 -0.89 -1.02 9.63
CA VAL A 139 -0.52 -2.43 9.48
C VAL A 139 -1.73 -3.22 9.00
N LYS A 140 -1.65 -3.76 7.77
CA LYS A 140 -2.69 -4.59 7.16
C LYS A 140 -2.66 -5.99 7.79
N LEU A 141 -3.79 -6.46 8.32
CA LEU A 141 -3.92 -7.72 9.08
C LEU A 141 -4.80 -8.76 8.39
N GLY A 142 -5.02 -8.62 7.08
CA GLY A 142 -5.87 -9.52 6.29
C GLY A 142 -7.31 -9.57 6.84
N GLU A 143 -7.79 -10.76 7.19
CA GLU A 143 -9.14 -10.97 7.73
C GLU A 143 -9.40 -10.25 9.06
N GLN A 144 -8.36 -9.85 9.79
CA GLN A 144 -8.50 -9.06 11.01
C GLN A 144 -8.63 -7.55 10.73
N GLY A 145 -8.57 -7.10 9.47
CA GLY A 145 -8.67 -5.69 9.10
C GLY A 145 -7.32 -4.97 9.13
N ALA A 146 -7.24 -3.80 9.76
CA ALA A 146 -6.01 -3.02 9.82
C ALA A 146 -5.87 -2.24 11.13
N PHE A 147 -4.65 -2.22 11.67
CA PHE A 147 -4.27 -1.37 12.79
C PHE A 147 -3.64 -0.08 12.26
N TYR A 148 -4.00 1.06 12.82
CA TYR A 148 -3.38 2.33 12.46
C TYR A 148 -2.84 3.06 13.69
N ALA A 149 -1.74 3.79 13.49
CA ALA A 149 -1.12 4.62 14.52
C ALA A 149 -0.50 5.89 13.92
N LYS A 150 -0.63 7.01 14.62
CA LYS A 150 0.00 8.27 14.33
C LYS A 150 0.13 9.02 15.64
N LEU A 151 1.36 9.37 16.06
CA LEU A 151 1.70 10.10 17.29
C LEU A 151 0.75 9.79 18.48
N ASP A 152 -0.37 10.53 18.61
CA ASP A 152 -1.32 10.43 19.71
C ASP A 152 -2.62 9.71 19.36
N ILE A 153 -2.73 9.21 18.11
CA ILE A 153 -3.93 8.54 17.60
C ILE A 153 -3.56 7.12 17.21
N ARG A 154 -4.33 6.16 17.70
CA ARG A 154 -4.22 4.76 17.29
C ARG A 154 -5.56 4.07 17.39
N GLY A 155 -5.74 3.06 16.59
CA GLY A 155 -6.97 2.26 16.60
C GLY A 155 -6.89 1.07 15.67
N HIS A 156 -7.95 0.31 15.66
CA HIS A 156 -8.13 -0.85 14.82
C HIS A 156 -9.44 -0.72 14.04
N VAL A 157 -9.38 -0.93 12.74
CA VAL A 157 -10.53 -1.06 11.86
C VAL A 157 -10.70 -2.54 11.54
N PRO A 158 -11.78 -3.19 11.97
CA PRO A 158 -12.02 -4.59 11.63
C PRO A 158 -12.29 -4.75 10.13
N SER A 159 -12.02 -5.94 9.60
CA SER A 159 -12.37 -6.29 8.24
C SER A 159 -13.88 -6.36 8.06
N PHE A 160 -14.32 -6.30 6.82
CA PHE A 160 -15.72 -6.56 6.47
C PHE A 160 -15.92 -8.07 6.24
N ASP A 161 -17.06 -8.58 6.71
CA ASP A 161 -17.42 -9.99 6.52
C ASP A 161 -17.89 -10.22 5.08
N VAL A 162 -17.09 -10.98 4.32
CA VAL A 162 -17.31 -11.28 2.90
C VAL A 162 -16.89 -12.71 2.59
N GLU A 163 -17.45 -13.28 1.54
CA GLU A 163 -17.03 -14.59 1.03
C GLU A 163 -15.74 -14.43 0.20
N VAL A 164 -14.63 -15.01 0.68
CA VAL A 164 -13.32 -14.92 0.03
C VAL A 164 -13.21 -15.92 -1.10
N GLN A 165 -12.98 -15.42 -2.32
CA GLN A 165 -12.70 -16.23 -3.51
C GLN A 165 -11.19 -16.24 -3.83
N ASP A 166 -10.53 -15.08 -3.81
CA ASP A 166 -9.12 -14.90 -4.15
C ASP A 166 -8.56 -13.71 -3.36
N THR A 167 -7.34 -13.81 -2.84
CA THR A 167 -6.71 -12.74 -2.06
C THR A 167 -5.74 -11.88 -2.86
N VAL A 168 -5.57 -12.18 -4.15
CA VAL A 168 -4.71 -11.40 -5.06
C VAL A 168 -5.22 -9.97 -5.16
N ALA A 169 -4.29 -9.01 -5.20
CA ALA A 169 -4.55 -7.58 -5.34
C ALA A 169 -5.44 -6.93 -4.24
N ALA A 170 -5.72 -7.63 -3.13
CA ALA A 170 -6.43 -7.02 -2.01
C ALA A 170 -5.67 -5.82 -1.40
N GLY A 171 -4.33 -5.94 -1.34
CA GLY A 171 -3.44 -4.86 -0.90
C GLY A 171 -3.48 -3.65 -1.82
N ASP A 172 -3.53 -3.88 -3.14
CA ASP A 172 -3.59 -2.80 -4.14
C ASP A 172 -4.94 -2.08 -4.09
N ALA A 173 -6.05 -2.84 -3.96
CA ALA A 173 -7.37 -2.27 -3.77
C ALA A 173 -7.45 -1.42 -2.49
N PHE A 174 -6.87 -1.94 -1.38
CA PHE A 174 -6.73 -1.19 -0.14
C PHE A 174 -5.95 0.10 -0.37
N ALA A 175 -4.74 0.03 -0.95
CA ALA A 175 -3.87 1.18 -1.14
C ALA A 175 -4.53 2.26 -2.01
N GLY A 176 -5.14 1.86 -3.13
CA GLY A 176 -5.86 2.78 -4.01
C GLY A 176 -7.01 3.50 -3.31
N ALA A 177 -7.88 2.76 -2.63
CA ALA A 177 -9.02 3.35 -1.91
C ALA A 177 -8.57 4.18 -0.69
N PHE A 178 -7.56 3.73 0.06
CA PHE A 178 -6.95 4.49 1.16
C PHE A 178 -6.44 5.85 0.67
N GLY A 179 -5.70 5.87 -0.47
CA GLY A 179 -5.23 7.11 -1.09
C GLY A 179 -6.37 8.03 -1.52
N VAL A 180 -7.45 7.49 -2.07
CA VAL A 180 -8.67 8.26 -2.39
C VAL A 180 -9.30 8.85 -1.12
N GLY A 181 -9.36 8.09 -0.02
CA GLY A 181 -9.84 8.60 1.26
C GLY A 181 -9.04 9.81 1.74
N LEU A 182 -7.71 9.72 1.69
CA LEU A 182 -6.82 10.82 2.07
C LEU A 182 -6.99 12.04 1.15
N SER A 183 -7.10 11.86 -0.17
CA SER A 183 -7.29 12.95 -1.13
C SER A 183 -8.61 13.68 -0.93
N HIS A 184 -9.62 13.01 -0.41
CA HIS A 184 -10.91 13.62 -0.04
C HIS A 184 -10.92 14.24 1.36
N GLY A 185 -9.78 14.25 2.07
CA GLY A 185 -9.66 14.83 3.39
C GLY A 185 -10.32 14.02 4.51
N LEU A 186 -10.58 12.73 4.29
CA LEU A 186 -11.03 11.84 5.35
C LEU A 186 -9.95 11.71 6.45
N SER A 187 -10.37 11.45 7.69
CA SER A 187 -9.44 11.12 8.78
C SER A 187 -8.64 9.84 8.45
N LEU A 188 -7.55 9.61 9.19
CA LEU A 188 -6.74 8.38 9.04
C LEU A 188 -7.61 7.13 9.23
N GLU A 189 -8.44 7.09 10.26
CA GLU A 189 -9.36 5.98 10.54
C GLU A 189 -10.36 5.75 9.41
N GLU A 190 -11.01 6.81 8.92
CA GLU A 190 -11.97 6.73 7.82
C GLU A 190 -11.31 6.28 6.51
N SER A 191 -10.09 6.77 6.23
CA SER A 191 -9.31 6.35 5.06
C SER A 191 -8.92 4.86 5.16
N VAL A 192 -8.50 4.38 6.34
CA VAL A 192 -8.22 2.96 6.60
C VAL A 192 -9.48 2.13 6.38
N ARG A 193 -10.62 2.58 6.90
CA ARG A 193 -11.90 1.90 6.71
C ARG A 193 -12.30 1.84 5.24
N TYR A 194 -12.07 2.92 4.48
CA TYR A 194 -12.33 2.97 3.04
C TYR A 194 -11.45 1.96 2.29
N GLY A 195 -10.16 1.88 2.65
CA GLY A 195 -9.23 0.87 2.15
C GLY A 195 -9.66 -0.56 2.50
N CYS A 196 -10.05 -0.82 3.75
CA CYS A 196 -10.57 -2.13 4.17
C CYS A 196 -11.81 -2.56 3.38
N ALA A 197 -12.72 -1.63 3.09
CA ALA A 197 -13.92 -1.92 2.29
C ALA A 197 -13.55 -2.33 0.85
N ALA A 198 -12.61 -1.63 0.23
CA ALA A 198 -12.13 -1.96 -1.11
C ALA A 198 -11.39 -3.30 -1.14
N GLY A 199 -10.48 -3.55 -0.19
CA GLY A 199 -9.78 -4.82 -0.07
C GLY A 199 -10.74 -6.00 0.15
N ALA A 200 -11.76 -5.82 1.00
CA ALA A 200 -12.78 -6.83 1.23
C ALA A 200 -13.61 -7.14 -0.05
N LEU A 201 -13.93 -6.14 -0.86
CA LEU A 201 -14.61 -6.38 -2.15
C LEU A 201 -13.70 -7.05 -3.17
N ALA A 202 -12.42 -6.69 -3.23
CA ALA A 202 -11.48 -7.31 -4.15
C ALA A 202 -11.37 -8.81 -3.92
N VAL A 203 -11.30 -9.26 -2.66
CA VAL A 203 -11.18 -10.69 -2.35
C VAL A 203 -12.41 -11.53 -2.69
N THR A 204 -13.55 -10.91 -3.04
CA THR A 204 -14.76 -11.62 -3.49
C THR A 204 -14.73 -12.03 -4.95
N ARG A 205 -13.64 -11.68 -5.68
CA ARG A 205 -13.51 -11.90 -7.13
C ARG A 205 -12.14 -12.53 -7.44
N ALA A 206 -12.08 -13.32 -8.50
CA ALA A 206 -10.82 -13.86 -8.99
C ALA A 206 -10.10 -12.82 -9.86
N GLY A 207 -8.77 -12.83 -9.81
CA GLY A 207 -7.90 -12.00 -10.64
C GLY A 207 -7.38 -10.76 -9.93
N ALA A 208 -6.60 -9.97 -10.63
CA ALA A 208 -5.97 -8.75 -10.12
C ALA A 208 -6.76 -7.50 -10.54
N GLN A 209 -6.52 -7.00 -11.74
CA GLN A 209 -7.18 -5.78 -12.24
C GLN A 209 -8.71 -5.96 -12.37
N GLU A 210 -9.15 -7.15 -12.75
CA GLU A 210 -10.57 -7.49 -12.88
C GLU A 210 -11.31 -7.51 -11.54
N ALA A 211 -10.58 -7.75 -10.44
CA ALA A 211 -11.13 -7.78 -9.09
C ALA A 211 -11.31 -6.39 -8.48
N MET A 212 -10.67 -5.35 -9.06
CA MET A 212 -10.72 -3.99 -8.51
C MET A 212 -12.15 -3.46 -8.43
N PRO A 213 -12.62 -3.06 -7.23
CA PRO A 213 -13.95 -2.53 -7.07
C PRO A 213 -14.02 -1.09 -7.58
N THR A 214 -15.19 -0.72 -8.08
CA THR A 214 -15.51 0.67 -8.40
C THR A 214 -15.89 1.44 -7.14
N ARG A 215 -15.86 2.77 -7.24
CA ARG A 215 -16.32 3.64 -6.15
C ARG A 215 -17.76 3.34 -5.72
N ASP A 216 -18.65 3.13 -6.68
CA ASP A 216 -20.07 2.87 -6.41
C ASP A 216 -20.30 1.54 -5.66
N GLU A 217 -19.37 0.60 -5.77
CA GLU A 217 -19.38 -0.65 -5.01
C GLU A 217 -18.79 -0.49 -3.61
N VAL A 218 -17.73 0.32 -3.46
CA VAL A 218 -17.05 0.56 -2.17
C VAL A 218 -17.92 1.39 -1.21
N GLU A 219 -18.56 2.45 -1.71
CA GLU A 219 -19.31 3.41 -0.89
C GLU A 219 -20.40 2.75 -0.01
N PRO A 220 -21.24 1.83 -0.51
CA PRO A 220 -22.26 1.18 0.33
C PRO A 220 -21.65 0.34 1.46
N LEU A 221 -20.57 -0.39 1.18
CA LEU A 221 -19.89 -1.22 2.18
C LEU A 221 -19.20 -0.36 3.24
N TYR A 222 -18.47 0.67 2.81
CA TYR A 222 -17.83 1.64 3.69
C TYR A 222 -18.83 2.30 4.66
N ARG A 223 -20.05 2.66 4.17
CA ARG A 223 -21.09 3.28 4.99
C ARG A 223 -21.87 2.31 5.83
N ALA A 224 -21.79 1.01 5.54
CA ALA A 224 -22.41 0.01 6.38
C ALA A 224 -21.79 0.09 7.78
N SER A 225 -22.61 0.35 8.80
CA SER A 225 -22.15 0.38 10.18
C SER A 225 -21.55 -0.97 10.55
N SER A 226 -20.36 -0.97 11.11
CA SER A 226 -19.83 -2.16 11.79
C SER A 226 -20.83 -2.51 12.89
N ARG A 227 -21.51 -3.63 12.72
CA ARG A 227 -22.38 -4.18 13.76
C ARG A 227 -21.57 -4.88 14.82
#